data_cae0fd2c032da0713a786354f79523c5
#
_entry.id   cae0fd2c032da0713a786354f79523c5
#
_cell.length_a   1.000
_cell.length_b   1.000
_cell.length_c   1.000
_cell.angle_alpha   90.00
_cell.angle_beta   90.00
_cell.angle_gamma   90.00
#
_symmetry.space_group_name_H-M   'P 1'
#
loop_
_entity.id
_entity.type
_entity.pdbx_description
1 polymer ?
#
loop_
_entity_poly.entity_id
_entity_poly.type
_entity_poly.pdbx_seq_one_letter_code
_entity_poly.pdbx_strand_id
1 'polypeptide(L)'
;MKAIGELSLTRSGLKRQGQIAYMKDLPDEMVLSRIIEPLSHPVRFSMIKALSRGGMSYKELSTLTGYKGGHLLFHVTRLIEAELVAKDATSGQYLITEKGFGLIEMIKKMYSGL
;
A
#
# COMPACT_ATOMS: atom_id res chain seq x y z
N MET A 1 -21.24 7.51 -7.34
CA MET A 1 -21.86 7.69 -6.78
C MET A 1 -22.22 7.80 -6.48
N LYS A 2 -22.01 7.75 -6.72
CA LYS A 2 -22.57 8.06 -6.32
C LYS A 2 -22.59 8.12 -5.50
N ALA A 3 -22.53 7.97 -5.80
CA ALA A 3 -22.74 8.30 -4.90
C ALA A 3 -22.58 8.63 -4.40
N ILE A 4 -22.61 8.93 -4.54
CA ILE A 4 -22.81 9.43 -3.89
C ILE A 4 -23.16 9.81 -3.71
N GLY A 5 -23.50 9.83 -4.13
CA GLY A 5 -24.15 10.07 -3.61
C GLY A 5 -24.80 10.05 -3.62
N GLU A 6 -25.35 10.17 -3.84
CA GLU A 6 -26.21 10.07 -3.75
C GLU A 6 -26.57 9.55 -3.41
N LEU A 7 -26.73 9.39 -3.54
CA LEU A 7 -27.18 8.99 -3.07
C LEU A 7 -27.55 8.60 -2.56
N SER A 8 -27.80 8.20 -2.79
CA SER A 8 -28.42 7.84 -2.04
C SER A 8 -28.61 8.28 -0.88
N LEU A 9 -29.12 9.06 -0.81
CA LEU A 9 -29.09 9.62 0.34
C LEU A 9 -30.02 9.10 1.26
N THR A 10 -31.11 8.87 0.88
CA THR A 10 -32.11 8.49 1.71
C THR A 10 -31.86 7.21 2.41
N ARG A 11 -31.61 6.20 1.70
CA ARG A 11 -31.38 4.93 2.31
C ARG A 11 -30.22 4.95 3.21
N SER A 12 -29.59 6.01 3.27
CA SER A 12 -28.38 6.01 3.94
C SER A 12 -28.41 6.55 5.32
N GLY A 13 -29.52 6.94 5.88
CA GLY A 13 -29.52 7.47 7.20
C GLY A 13 -28.83 6.60 8.21
N LEU A 14 -29.35 5.41 8.43
CA LEU A 14 -28.76 4.49 9.37
C LEU A 14 -27.40 4.00 8.92
N LYS A 15 -27.30 3.71 7.66
CA LYS A 15 -26.06 3.21 7.11
C LYS A 15 -24.96 4.23 7.25
N ARG A 16 -25.25 5.48 7.02
CA ARG A 16 -24.27 6.52 7.14
C ARG A 16 -23.80 6.70 8.58
N GLN A 17 -24.67 6.59 9.53
CA GLN A 17 -24.28 6.69 10.92
C GLN A 17 -23.38 5.53 11.33
N GLY A 18 -23.69 4.34 10.86
CA GLY A 18 -22.85 3.20 11.12
C GLY A 18 -21.48 3.36 10.52
N GLN A 19 -21.40 3.90 9.31
CA GLN A 19 -20.12 4.15 8.67
C GLN A 19 -19.30 5.18 9.41
N ILE A 20 -19.93 6.23 9.89
CA ILE A 20 -19.22 7.26 10.65
C ILE A 20 -18.63 6.67 11.92
N ALA A 21 -19.41 5.87 12.64
CA ALA A 21 -18.92 5.23 13.85
C ALA A 21 -17.73 4.32 13.55
N TYR A 22 -17.81 3.56 12.46
CA TYR A 22 -16.73 2.69 12.05
C TYR A 22 -15.48 3.49 11.70
N MET A 23 -15.63 4.58 10.99
CA MET A 23 -14.51 5.40 10.59
C MET A 23 -13.79 6.05 11.77
N LYS A 24 -14.50 6.29 12.87
CA LYS A 24 -13.86 6.82 14.06
C LYS A 24 -12.85 5.84 14.67
N ASP A 25 -12.97 4.57 14.33
CA ASP A 25 -12.04 3.57 14.83
C ASP A 25 -10.76 3.50 14.00
N LEU A 26 -10.66 4.28 12.93
CA LEU A 26 -9.47 4.31 12.10
C LEU A 26 -8.61 5.50 12.53
N PRO A 27 -7.47 5.23 13.17
CA PRO A 27 -6.60 6.34 13.60
C PRO A 27 -5.90 6.93 12.39
N ASP A 28 -6.13 8.22 12.17
CA ASP A 28 -5.63 8.91 10.98
C ASP A 28 -4.12 8.77 10.80
N GLU A 29 -3.38 9.01 11.86
CA GLU A 29 -1.92 8.98 11.77
C GLU A 29 -1.39 7.61 11.38
N MET A 30 -2.00 6.56 11.92
CA MET A 30 -1.58 5.20 11.62
C MET A 30 -1.87 4.84 10.18
N VAL A 31 -3.05 5.22 9.70
CA VAL A 31 -3.42 4.94 8.31
C VAL A 31 -2.50 5.69 7.36
N LEU A 32 -2.27 6.96 7.64
CA LEU A 32 -1.40 7.78 6.78
C LEU A 32 0.02 7.26 6.77
N SER A 33 0.59 6.97 7.93
CA SER A 33 2.00 6.60 8.00
C SER A 33 2.27 5.17 7.56
N ARG A 34 1.30 4.27 7.69
CA ARG A 34 1.53 2.86 7.42
C ARG A 34 0.96 2.37 6.11
N ILE A 35 0.08 3.14 5.49
CA ILE A 35 -0.55 2.70 4.26
C ILE A 35 -0.39 3.74 3.16
N ILE A 36 -0.85 4.95 3.41
CA ILE A 36 -0.94 5.94 2.35
C ILE A 36 0.41 6.54 2.00
N GLU A 37 1.12 7.05 3.00
CA GLU A 37 2.40 7.70 2.76
C GLU A 37 3.43 6.75 2.12
N PRO A 38 3.58 5.51 2.62
CA PRO A 38 4.55 4.61 1.98
C PRO A 38 4.29 4.34 0.52
N LEU A 39 3.05 4.40 0.07
CA LEU A 39 2.70 4.15 -1.32
C LEU A 39 2.57 5.41 -2.16
N SER A 40 2.72 6.57 -1.57
CA SER A 40 2.50 7.82 -2.29
C SER A 40 3.65 8.20 -3.21
N HIS A 41 4.79 7.56 -3.10
CA HIS A 41 5.94 7.85 -3.95
C HIS A 41 5.98 6.86 -5.12
N PRO A 42 6.13 7.35 -6.36
CA PRO A 42 6.10 6.45 -7.53
C PRO A 42 7.10 5.30 -7.45
N VAL A 43 8.30 5.57 -6.93
CA VAL A 43 9.33 4.53 -6.83
C VAL A 43 8.87 3.41 -5.90
N ARG A 44 8.29 3.78 -4.76
CA ARG A 44 7.84 2.77 -3.80
C ARG A 44 6.67 1.95 -4.35
N PHE A 45 5.75 2.61 -5.04
CA PHE A 45 4.64 1.89 -5.64
C PHE A 45 5.14 0.92 -6.72
N SER A 46 6.11 1.35 -7.53
CA SER A 46 6.71 0.47 -8.53
C SER A 46 7.36 -0.75 -7.89
N MET A 47 8.06 -0.55 -6.78
CA MET A 47 8.69 -1.68 -6.09
C MET A 47 7.66 -2.67 -5.57
N ILE A 48 6.60 -2.18 -4.98
CA ILE A 48 5.56 -3.07 -4.45
C ILE A 48 4.91 -3.86 -5.58
N LYS A 49 4.64 -3.23 -6.70
CA LYS A 49 4.08 -3.94 -7.85
C LYS A 49 5.02 -5.04 -8.33
N ALA A 50 6.30 -4.73 -8.42
CA ALA A 50 7.28 -5.71 -8.88
C ALA A 50 7.42 -6.85 -7.88
N LEU A 51 7.47 -6.53 -6.59
CA LEU A 51 7.61 -7.55 -5.56
C LEU A 51 6.38 -8.44 -5.44
N SER A 52 5.23 -7.97 -5.93
CA SER A 52 4.05 -8.83 -5.93
C SER A 52 4.20 -10.02 -6.86
N ARG A 53 5.18 -10.01 -7.74
CA ARG A 53 5.45 -11.12 -8.67
C ARG A 53 6.50 -12.06 -8.14
N GLY A 54 7.27 -11.66 -7.13
CA GLY A 54 8.31 -12.51 -6.58
C GLY A 54 9.36 -11.69 -5.89
N GLY A 55 10.21 -12.34 -5.12
CA GLY A 55 11.29 -11.67 -4.41
C GLY A 55 12.32 -11.07 -5.33
N MET A 56 12.97 -10.00 -4.86
CA MET A 56 13.99 -9.32 -5.65
C MET A 56 15.18 -8.99 -4.77
N SER A 57 16.36 -9.05 -5.36
CA SER A 57 17.60 -8.66 -4.68
C SER A 57 17.71 -7.13 -4.70
N TYR A 58 18.64 -6.62 -3.89
CA TYR A 58 18.97 -5.20 -3.92
C TYR A 58 19.32 -4.74 -5.34
N LYS A 59 20.15 -5.55 -6.01
CA LYS A 59 20.61 -5.21 -7.36
C LYS A 59 19.44 -5.14 -8.34
N GLU A 60 18.52 -6.08 -8.23
CA GLU A 60 17.34 -6.08 -9.10
C GLU A 60 16.45 -4.87 -8.83
N LEU A 61 16.28 -4.52 -7.56
CA LEU A 61 15.50 -3.32 -7.22
C LEU A 61 16.19 -2.05 -7.71
N SER A 62 17.53 -2.03 -7.63
CA SER A 62 18.30 -0.89 -8.14
C SER A 62 18.11 -0.74 -9.64
N THR A 63 18.17 -1.85 -10.37
CA THR A 63 17.96 -1.82 -11.81
C THR A 63 16.55 -1.38 -12.17
N LEU A 64 15.57 -1.90 -11.44
CA LEU A 64 14.16 -1.56 -11.68
C LEU A 64 13.89 -0.06 -11.49
N THR A 65 14.43 0.49 -10.41
CA THR A 65 14.08 1.86 -10.00
C THR A 65 15.03 2.92 -10.54
N GLY A 66 16.24 2.53 -10.89
CA GLY A 66 17.29 3.48 -11.23
C GLY A 66 17.92 4.13 -10.02
N TYR A 67 17.49 3.76 -8.82
CA TYR A 67 18.05 4.29 -7.58
C TYR A 67 19.08 3.33 -7.02
N LYS A 68 20.01 3.85 -6.25
CA LYS A 68 21.02 3.02 -5.60
C LYS A 68 21.50 3.69 -4.32
N GLY A 69 22.25 2.93 -3.52
CA GLY A 69 22.82 3.45 -2.29
C GLY A 69 21.75 3.89 -1.31
N GLY A 70 22.01 5.01 -0.65
CA GLY A 70 21.12 5.53 0.35
C GLY A 70 19.73 5.88 -0.16
N HIS A 71 19.65 6.31 -1.43
CA HIS A 71 18.36 6.64 -2.02
C HIS A 71 17.46 5.40 -2.09
N LEU A 72 18.01 4.29 -2.57
CA LEU A 72 17.23 3.07 -2.66
C LEU A 72 16.87 2.54 -1.27
N LEU A 73 17.86 2.51 -0.38
CA LEU A 73 17.63 2.00 0.97
C LEU A 73 16.60 2.82 1.73
N PHE A 74 16.56 4.13 1.50
CA PHE A 74 15.54 4.96 2.13
C PHE A 74 14.14 4.48 1.75
N HIS A 75 13.92 4.26 0.47
CA HIS A 75 12.58 3.84 0.00
C HIS A 75 12.24 2.42 0.44
N VAL A 76 13.22 1.52 0.37
CA VAL A 76 12.98 0.15 0.82
C VAL A 76 12.68 0.12 2.32
N THR A 77 13.43 0.88 3.08
CA THR A 77 13.23 0.94 4.53
C THR A 77 11.84 1.45 4.89
N ARG A 78 11.35 2.45 4.15
CA ARG A 78 10.00 2.96 4.40
C ARG A 78 8.96 1.86 4.19
N LEU A 79 9.16 1.03 3.18
CA LEU A 79 8.24 -0.08 2.93
C LEU A 79 8.34 -1.15 4.02
N ILE A 80 9.54 -1.38 4.51
CA ILE A 80 9.74 -2.36 5.58
C ILE A 80 9.10 -1.86 6.89
N GLU A 81 9.29 -0.59 7.19
CA GLU A 81 8.71 0.00 8.40
C GLU A 81 7.18 -0.03 8.36
N ALA A 82 6.61 0.08 7.17
CA ALA A 82 5.17 -0.02 7.01
C ALA A 82 4.68 -1.47 6.98
N GLU A 83 5.61 -2.43 7.08
CA GLU A 83 5.31 -3.86 7.07
C GLU A 83 4.73 -4.35 5.75
N LEU A 84 5.03 -3.64 4.67
CA LEU A 84 4.60 -4.04 3.34
C LEU A 84 5.63 -4.92 2.66
N VAL A 85 6.88 -4.82 3.09
CA VAL A 85 8.01 -5.57 2.54
C VAL A 85 8.83 -6.11 3.70
N ALA A 86 9.45 -7.25 3.49
CA ALA A 86 10.37 -7.83 4.47
C ALA A 86 11.62 -8.29 3.74
N LYS A 87 12.74 -8.33 4.45
CA LYS A 87 13.98 -8.87 3.90
C LYS A 87 14.16 -10.28 4.41
N ASP A 88 14.34 -11.23 3.50
CA ASP A 88 14.57 -12.60 3.88
C ASP A 88 16.02 -12.76 4.36
N ALA A 89 16.18 -13.15 5.61
CA ALA A 89 17.50 -13.23 6.23
C ALA A 89 18.38 -14.27 5.56
N THR A 90 17.79 -15.33 5.01
CA THR A 90 18.55 -16.40 4.40
C THR A 90 19.05 -16.02 3.01
N SER A 91 18.16 -15.56 2.15
CA SER A 91 18.52 -15.27 0.77
C SER A 91 18.97 -13.84 0.54
N GLY A 92 18.63 -12.94 1.47
CA GLY A 92 18.92 -11.53 1.30
C GLY A 92 17.96 -10.82 0.37
N GLN A 93 16.98 -11.54 -0.16
CA GLN A 93 16.02 -10.94 -1.06
C GLN A 93 14.95 -10.16 -0.30
N TYR A 94 14.38 -9.19 -0.98
CA TYR A 94 13.23 -8.46 -0.45
C TYR A 94 11.96 -9.13 -0.95
N LEU A 95 11.00 -9.28 -0.07
CA LEU A 95 9.77 -10.01 -0.34
C LEU A 95 8.58 -9.15 0.04
N ILE A 96 7.49 -9.26 -0.72
CA ILE A 96 6.26 -8.61 -0.33
C ILE A 96 5.64 -9.41 0.82
N THR A 97 5.07 -8.71 1.81
CA THR A 97 4.38 -9.37 2.90
C THR A 97 2.93 -9.67 2.50
N GLU A 98 2.24 -10.45 3.33
CA GLU A 98 0.81 -10.69 3.10
C GLU A 98 0.05 -9.37 3.09
N LYS A 99 0.40 -8.47 3.99
CA LYS A 99 -0.23 -7.15 4.06
C LYS A 99 0.01 -6.38 2.76
N GLY A 100 1.25 -6.39 2.27
CA GLY A 100 1.58 -5.70 1.03
C GLY A 100 0.86 -6.30 -0.16
N PHE A 101 0.80 -7.62 -0.23
CA PHE A 101 0.12 -8.29 -1.32
C PHE A 101 -1.37 -8.00 -1.30
N GLY A 102 -1.99 -8.07 -0.11
CA GLY A 102 -3.40 -7.76 0.03
C GLY A 102 -3.73 -6.33 -0.38
N LEU A 103 -2.82 -5.40 -0.07
CA LEU A 103 -3.02 -4.01 -0.43
C LEU A 103 -2.99 -3.83 -1.94
N ILE A 104 -2.05 -4.48 -2.63
CA ILE A 104 -1.98 -4.41 -4.08
C ILE A 104 -3.24 -5.01 -4.72
N GLU A 105 -3.73 -6.13 -4.18
CA GLU A 105 -4.95 -6.75 -4.70
C GLU A 105 -6.16 -5.82 -4.53
N MET A 106 -6.24 -5.14 -3.39
CA MET A 106 -7.29 -4.16 -3.17
C MET A 106 -7.22 -3.02 -4.16
N ILE A 107 -6.01 -2.49 -4.39
CA ILE A 107 -5.81 -1.40 -5.33
C ILE A 107 -6.20 -1.83 -6.74
N LYS A 108 -5.85 -3.05 -7.13
CA LYS A 108 -6.23 -3.58 -8.43
C LYS A 108 -7.74 -3.62 -8.58
N LYS A 109 -8.43 -4.08 -7.56
CA LYS A 109 -9.89 -4.14 -7.59
C LYS A 109 -10.50 -2.76 -7.73
N MET A 110 -10.00 -1.79 -6.98
CA MET A 110 -10.49 -0.43 -7.06
C MET A 110 -10.26 0.16 -8.44
N TYR A 111 -9.06 -0.06 -8.98
CA TYR A 111 -8.73 0.46 -10.31
C TYR A 111 -9.62 -0.18 -11.38
N SER A 112 -9.87 -1.48 -11.26
CA SER A 112 -10.72 -2.19 -12.23
C SER A 112 -12.15 -1.67 -12.22
N GLY A 113 -12.58 -1.11 -11.10
CA GLY A 113 -13.92 -0.55 -10.99
C GLY A 113 -14.05 0.85 -11.55
N LEU A 114 -12.93 1.45 -11.94
CA LEU A 114 -13.01 2.77 -12.53
C LEU A 114 -13.51 2.69 -13.95
#